data_b8fbdbb071e51f431a9e61637af2b519
#
_entry.id   b8fbdbb071e51f431a9e61637af2b519
#
_cell.length_a   1.000
_cell.length_b   1.000
_cell.length_c   1.000
_cell.angle_alpha   90.00
_cell.angle_beta   90.00
_cell.angle_gamma   90.00
#
_symmetry.space_group_name_H-M   'P 1'
#
loop_
_entity.id
_entity.type
_entity.pdbx_description
1 polymer ?
#
loop_
_entity_poly.entity_id
_entity_poly.type
_entity_poly.pdbx_seq_one_letter_code
_entity_poly.pdbx_strand_id
1 'polypeptide(L)'
;MKAFGLADEGAPAGVIEVPTPEPRPGEVRVKVRASSVNGFDVFVAKGTARGMMEHRYPVVIGKDFAGEIEALGEGATGFAVGDEVTGIVPTEPHLWRGAYAEVVAVPLDGFVVHKPGNLDFERAACVGLAAITALHCVETIEASEGQVVLIVGATGGVGAYSVQLAAARGARVVASALHQDEGWIRGLGASEIVDYSGDVVAPMLERYPEGVDGLVVAAHVGDGFGALTELVKKGGRIASTVGGADVDALAQRGVDAANVIGHTDPEAFGRIVRMAGDGTLSVPITRTFTFDELPQALRLVGEERSRGKFAITIAS
;
A
#
# COMPACT_ATOMS: atom_id res chain seq x y z
N MET A 1 -25.86 -1.38 8.56
CA MET A 1 -24.87 -2.41 8.21
C MET A 1 -23.75 -2.40 9.22
N LYS A 2 -23.12 -3.58 9.44
CA LYS A 2 -21.94 -3.72 10.29
C LYS A 2 -20.69 -3.15 9.59
N ALA A 3 -19.90 -2.38 10.34
CA ALA A 3 -18.65 -1.81 9.87
C ALA A 3 -17.62 -1.74 11.02
N PHE A 4 -16.35 -1.50 10.69
CA PHE A 4 -15.30 -1.24 11.67
C PHE A 4 -14.72 0.15 11.45
N GLY A 5 -14.70 0.95 12.51
CA GLY A 5 -14.30 2.35 12.38
C GLY A 5 -14.32 3.13 13.68
N LEU A 6 -14.43 4.45 13.55
CA LEU A 6 -14.51 5.43 14.64
C LEU A 6 -15.94 5.97 14.70
N ALA A 7 -16.64 5.73 15.81
CA ALA A 7 -18.02 6.19 15.95
C ALA A 7 -18.13 7.73 16.02
N ASP A 8 -17.20 8.36 16.73
CA ASP A 8 -17.13 9.81 16.91
C ASP A 8 -15.67 10.27 17.13
N GLU A 9 -15.50 11.59 17.35
CA GLU A 9 -14.20 12.16 17.68
C GLU A 9 -13.74 11.68 19.07
N GLY A 10 -12.61 11.00 19.12
CA GLY A 10 -12.04 10.46 20.37
C GLY A 10 -12.42 9.01 20.67
N ALA A 11 -13.41 8.45 19.98
CA ALA A 11 -13.73 7.04 20.13
C ALA A 11 -12.58 6.14 19.67
N PRO A 12 -12.34 5.00 20.34
CA PRO A 12 -11.45 3.98 19.85
C PRO A 12 -12.04 3.32 18.60
N ALA A 13 -11.17 2.82 17.72
CA ALA A 13 -11.62 2.02 16.59
C ALA A 13 -12.26 0.71 17.07
N GLY A 14 -13.41 0.39 16.50
CA GLY A 14 -14.19 -0.78 16.88
C GLY A 14 -15.32 -1.09 15.90
N VAL A 15 -16.08 -2.11 16.20
CA VAL A 15 -17.29 -2.43 15.42
C VAL A 15 -18.36 -1.37 15.70
N ILE A 16 -18.95 -0.85 14.61
CA ILE A 16 -19.99 0.18 14.63
C ILE A 16 -21.14 -0.21 13.70
N GLU A 17 -22.31 0.33 13.96
CA GLU A 17 -23.47 0.25 13.04
C GLU A 17 -23.60 1.56 12.27
N VAL A 18 -23.63 1.47 10.94
CA VAL A 18 -23.79 2.62 10.06
C VAL A 18 -24.93 2.38 9.05
N PRO A 19 -25.58 3.42 8.51
CA PRO A 19 -26.51 3.25 7.41
C PRO A 19 -25.83 2.59 6.20
N THR A 20 -26.56 1.73 5.48
CA THR A 20 -26.07 1.22 4.19
C THR A 20 -25.96 2.38 3.20
N PRO A 21 -24.81 2.62 2.57
CA PRO A 21 -24.66 3.75 1.66
C PRO A 21 -25.43 3.52 0.36
N GLU A 22 -26.11 4.55 -0.12
CA GLU A 22 -26.63 4.57 -1.49
C GLU A 22 -25.60 5.19 -2.44
N PRO A 23 -25.41 4.62 -3.65
CA PRO A 23 -24.43 5.15 -4.59
C PRO A 23 -24.93 6.50 -5.16
N ARG A 24 -24.09 7.52 -5.12
CA ARG A 24 -24.34 8.83 -5.73
C ARG A 24 -24.17 8.75 -7.25
N PRO A 25 -24.55 9.80 -8.01
CA PRO A 25 -24.23 9.87 -9.43
C PRO A 25 -22.74 9.62 -9.69
N GLY A 26 -22.42 8.70 -10.61
CA GLY A 26 -21.06 8.28 -10.93
C GLY A 26 -20.41 7.31 -9.94
N GLU A 27 -21.12 6.91 -8.88
CA GLU A 27 -20.64 5.90 -7.90
C GLU A 27 -21.22 4.51 -8.19
N VAL A 28 -20.57 3.50 -7.64
CA VAL A 28 -21.10 2.14 -7.51
C VAL A 28 -21.13 1.73 -6.05
N ARG A 29 -22.13 0.90 -5.72
CA ARG A 29 -22.19 0.20 -4.44
C ARG A 29 -21.70 -1.21 -4.61
N VAL A 30 -20.69 -1.58 -3.81
CA VAL A 30 -20.04 -2.89 -3.86
C VAL A 30 -20.30 -3.64 -2.57
N LYS A 31 -20.81 -4.86 -2.67
CA LYS A 31 -20.82 -5.85 -1.60
C LYS A 31 -19.39 -6.34 -1.41
N VAL A 32 -18.76 -5.97 -0.29
CA VAL A 32 -17.36 -6.29 -0.02
C VAL A 32 -17.22 -7.75 0.36
N ARG A 33 -16.36 -8.48 -0.34
CA ARG A 33 -16.00 -9.88 -0.06
C ARG A 33 -14.69 -9.97 0.68
N ALA A 34 -13.74 -9.10 0.32
CA ALA A 34 -12.46 -9.01 0.97
C ALA A 34 -11.94 -7.58 1.01
N SER A 35 -11.09 -7.32 1.98
CA SER A 35 -10.31 -6.09 2.16
C SER A 35 -8.86 -6.44 2.46
N SER A 36 -8.01 -5.45 2.70
CA SER A 36 -6.64 -5.67 3.14
C SER A 36 -6.19 -4.63 4.16
N VAL A 37 -5.13 -4.92 4.93
CA VAL A 37 -4.61 -3.98 5.92
C VAL A 37 -3.41 -3.22 5.35
N ASN A 38 -3.42 -1.90 5.56
CA ASN A 38 -2.36 -0.97 5.21
C ASN A 38 -1.91 -0.17 6.44
N GLY A 39 -0.70 0.37 6.40
CA GLY A 39 -0.22 1.29 7.43
C GLY A 39 -1.13 2.52 7.60
N PHE A 40 -1.76 2.98 6.50
CA PHE A 40 -2.73 4.06 6.54
C PHE A 40 -3.97 3.72 7.39
N ASP A 41 -4.47 2.50 7.30
CA ASP A 41 -5.62 2.06 8.10
C ASP A 41 -5.29 2.07 9.61
N VAL A 42 -4.06 1.66 9.95
CA VAL A 42 -3.53 1.75 11.32
C VAL A 42 -3.40 3.20 11.78
N PHE A 43 -2.91 4.08 10.90
CA PHE A 43 -2.77 5.52 11.16
C PHE A 43 -4.12 6.18 11.48
N VAL A 44 -5.17 5.83 10.72
CA VAL A 44 -6.55 6.28 10.98
C VAL A 44 -7.09 5.67 12.27
N ALA A 45 -6.94 4.36 12.47
CA ALA A 45 -7.45 3.64 13.64
C ALA A 45 -6.86 4.16 14.96
N LYS A 46 -5.57 4.56 14.96
CA LYS A 46 -4.89 5.20 16.11
C LYS A 46 -5.29 6.66 16.33
N GLY A 47 -6.09 7.24 15.43
CA GLY A 47 -6.48 8.64 15.48
C GLY A 47 -5.35 9.63 15.13
N THR A 48 -4.22 9.14 14.61
CA THR A 48 -3.07 9.99 14.23
C THR A 48 -3.38 10.87 13.02
N ALA A 49 -4.36 10.48 12.20
CA ALA A 49 -4.84 11.27 11.06
C ALA A 49 -5.59 12.56 11.46
N ARG A 50 -6.00 12.68 12.76
CA ARG A 50 -6.71 13.86 13.27
C ARG A 50 -5.83 15.10 13.16
N GLY A 51 -6.43 16.19 12.69
CA GLY A 51 -5.70 17.45 12.45
C GLY A 51 -4.90 17.51 11.15
N MET A 52 -4.72 16.35 10.47
CA MET A 52 -4.07 16.29 9.16
C MET A 52 -5.09 16.14 8.03
N MET A 53 -6.22 15.49 8.30
CA MET A 53 -7.31 15.25 7.34
C MET A 53 -8.65 15.53 8.02
N GLU A 54 -9.60 16.10 7.27
CA GLU A 54 -10.97 16.28 7.76
C GLU A 54 -11.63 14.91 7.99
N HIS A 55 -12.30 14.74 9.13
CA HIS A 55 -13.06 13.54 9.47
C HIS A 55 -14.55 13.87 9.56
N ARG A 56 -15.39 13.04 8.93
CA ARG A 56 -16.85 13.07 9.09
C ARG A 56 -17.29 11.79 9.76
N TYR A 57 -17.61 11.89 11.03
CA TYR A 57 -18.02 10.76 11.86
C TYR A 57 -19.46 10.30 11.56
N PRO A 58 -19.75 8.98 11.64
CA PRO A 58 -18.79 7.92 11.88
C PRO A 58 -17.83 7.73 10.70
N VAL A 59 -16.54 7.40 10.99
CA VAL A 59 -15.54 7.07 9.98
C VAL A 59 -15.41 5.56 9.89
N VAL A 60 -15.73 4.98 8.75
CA VAL A 60 -15.42 3.58 8.43
C VAL A 60 -14.00 3.50 7.91
N ILE A 61 -13.20 2.56 8.45
CA ILE A 61 -11.79 2.36 8.09
C ILE A 61 -11.69 1.35 6.94
N GLY A 62 -10.51 1.22 6.34
CA GLY A 62 -10.20 0.29 5.25
C GLY A 62 -10.12 0.98 3.89
N LYS A 63 -8.96 0.85 3.25
CA LYS A 63 -8.72 1.47 1.94
C LYS A 63 -9.01 0.56 0.78
N ASP A 64 -8.64 -0.70 0.88
CA ASP A 64 -8.71 -1.65 -0.21
C ASP A 64 -9.97 -2.50 -0.13
N PHE A 65 -10.57 -2.81 -1.27
CA PHE A 65 -11.70 -3.74 -1.35
C PHE A 65 -11.63 -4.62 -2.59
N ALA A 66 -12.27 -5.77 -2.51
CA ALA A 66 -12.71 -6.55 -3.65
C ALA A 66 -14.10 -7.11 -3.33
N GLY A 67 -14.97 -7.19 -4.33
CA GLY A 67 -16.35 -7.61 -4.13
C GLY A 67 -17.18 -7.58 -5.40
N GLU A 68 -18.48 -7.56 -5.23
CA GLU A 68 -19.46 -7.61 -6.31
C GLU A 68 -20.31 -6.32 -6.34
N ILE A 69 -20.54 -5.75 -7.50
CA ILE A 69 -21.40 -4.57 -7.65
C ILE A 69 -22.86 -4.96 -7.37
N GLU A 70 -23.49 -4.31 -6.39
CA GLU A 70 -24.90 -4.48 -6.06
C GLU A 70 -25.81 -3.42 -6.69
N ALA A 71 -25.29 -2.21 -6.89
CA ALA A 71 -26.05 -1.09 -7.44
C ALA A 71 -25.14 -0.09 -8.15
N LEU A 72 -25.73 0.60 -9.12
CA LEU A 72 -25.09 1.66 -9.90
C LEU A 72 -25.81 2.98 -9.60
N GLY A 73 -25.05 4.04 -9.34
CA GLY A 73 -25.54 5.40 -9.29
C GLY A 73 -25.87 5.92 -10.69
N GLU A 74 -26.63 7.01 -10.76
CA GLU A 74 -26.96 7.66 -12.03
C GLU A 74 -25.70 8.03 -12.82
N GLY A 75 -25.67 7.70 -14.11
CA GLY A 75 -24.52 7.98 -14.99
C GLY A 75 -23.31 7.07 -14.81
N ALA A 76 -23.34 6.11 -13.89
CA ALA A 76 -22.29 5.10 -13.76
C ALA A 76 -22.29 4.20 -15.01
N THR A 77 -21.17 4.14 -15.73
CA THR A 77 -21.04 3.38 -16.99
C THR A 77 -19.78 2.50 -16.97
N GLY A 78 -19.74 1.50 -17.85
CA GLY A 78 -18.59 0.58 -17.96
C GLY A 78 -18.65 -0.61 -16.99
N PHE A 79 -19.67 -0.69 -16.14
CA PHE A 79 -19.91 -1.77 -15.18
C PHE A 79 -21.39 -2.16 -15.14
N ALA A 80 -21.65 -3.35 -14.63
CA ALA A 80 -23.00 -3.89 -14.42
C ALA A 80 -23.15 -4.45 -12.99
N VAL A 81 -24.40 -4.57 -12.53
CA VAL A 81 -24.71 -5.30 -11.30
C VAL A 81 -24.29 -6.76 -11.46
N GLY A 82 -23.56 -7.30 -10.49
CA GLY A 82 -22.98 -8.63 -10.51
C GLY A 82 -21.51 -8.67 -10.98
N ASP A 83 -20.97 -7.57 -11.51
CA ASP A 83 -19.55 -7.53 -11.88
C ASP A 83 -18.65 -7.68 -10.64
N GLU A 84 -17.65 -8.54 -10.74
CA GLU A 84 -16.59 -8.68 -9.74
C GLU A 84 -15.54 -7.58 -9.94
N VAL A 85 -15.29 -6.82 -8.89
CA VAL A 85 -14.42 -5.64 -8.92
C VAL A 85 -13.41 -5.63 -7.77
N THR A 86 -12.34 -4.87 -7.97
CA THR A 86 -11.42 -4.46 -6.91
C THR A 86 -11.19 -2.96 -6.98
N GLY A 87 -10.87 -2.35 -5.84
CA GLY A 87 -10.70 -0.91 -5.80
C GLY A 87 -10.05 -0.38 -4.53
N ILE A 88 -9.92 0.94 -4.51
CA ILE A 88 -9.38 1.71 -3.39
C ILE A 88 -10.40 2.76 -2.99
N VAL A 89 -10.74 2.83 -1.70
CA VAL A 89 -11.66 3.86 -1.18
C VAL A 89 -10.93 5.22 -1.15
N PRO A 90 -11.48 6.29 -1.76
CA PRO A 90 -10.84 7.61 -1.70
C PRO A 90 -10.80 8.20 -0.29
N THR A 91 -9.84 9.07 -0.04
CA THR A 91 -9.73 9.86 1.20
C THR A 91 -10.26 11.29 1.05
N GLU A 92 -10.34 11.77 -0.18
CA GLU A 92 -10.82 13.11 -0.49
C GLU A 92 -12.36 13.14 -0.64
N PRO A 93 -13.01 14.24 -0.30
CA PRO A 93 -12.44 15.43 0.35
C PRO A 93 -12.26 15.27 1.87
N HIS A 94 -12.72 14.19 2.46
CA HIS A 94 -12.63 13.90 3.90
C HIS A 94 -12.78 12.41 4.17
N LEU A 95 -12.27 11.95 5.32
CA LEU A 95 -12.41 10.58 5.79
C LEU A 95 -13.81 10.35 6.37
N TRP A 96 -14.56 9.41 5.82
CA TRP A 96 -15.87 8.97 6.31
C TRP A 96 -16.23 7.55 5.88
N ARG A 97 -15.80 7.14 4.68
CA ARG A 97 -16.09 5.82 4.11
C ARG A 97 -14.86 4.93 4.10
N GLY A 98 -15.08 3.62 4.20
CA GLY A 98 -14.02 2.63 4.16
C GLY A 98 -14.55 1.24 3.83
N ALA A 99 -13.65 0.32 3.57
CA ALA A 99 -13.93 -1.03 3.11
C ALA A 99 -14.00 -2.08 4.22
N TYR A 100 -13.78 -1.70 5.48
CA TYR A 100 -14.06 -2.61 6.61
C TYR A 100 -15.54 -2.55 6.96
N ALA A 101 -16.36 -2.94 6.00
CA ALA A 101 -17.83 -2.93 6.06
C ALA A 101 -18.40 -3.97 5.09
N GLU A 102 -19.65 -4.36 5.32
CA GLU A 102 -20.37 -5.27 4.43
C GLU A 102 -20.53 -4.70 3.02
N VAL A 103 -20.66 -3.37 2.93
CA VAL A 103 -20.92 -2.64 1.68
C VAL A 103 -20.14 -1.32 1.67
N VAL A 104 -19.62 -0.94 0.51
CA VAL A 104 -19.02 0.37 0.27
C VAL A 104 -19.58 1.02 -0.99
N ALA A 105 -19.80 2.34 -0.96
CA ALA A 105 -20.12 3.14 -2.15
C ALA A 105 -18.92 3.99 -2.54
N VAL A 106 -18.45 3.86 -3.78
CA VAL A 106 -17.22 4.51 -4.26
C VAL A 106 -17.41 5.08 -5.67
N PRO A 107 -16.76 6.20 -6.01
CA PRO A 107 -16.75 6.71 -7.37
C PRO A 107 -16.00 5.75 -8.30
N LEU A 108 -16.47 5.66 -9.54
CA LEU A 108 -15.81 4.88 -10.59
C LEU A 108 -14.50 5.51 -11.07
N ASP A 109 -14.35 6.80 -10.89
CA ASP A 109 -13.29 7.63 -11.44
C ASP A 109 -11.90 7.23 -10.88
N GLY A 110 -11.34 6.18 -11.44
CA GLY A 110 -10.03 5.64 -11.12
C GLY A 110 -9.92 4.80 -9.86
N PHE A 111 -11.02 4.59 -9.16
CA PHE A 111 -11.02 3.87 -7.88
C PHE A 111 -11.51 2.43 -7.97
N VAL A 112 -12.09 2.04 -9.11
CA VAL A 112 -12.68 0.71 -9.33
C VAL A 112 -12.24 0.15 -10.67
N VAL A 113 -11.83 -1.12 -10.67
CA VAL A 113 -11.52 -1.88 -11.90
C VAL A 113 -12.13 -3.27 -11.80
N HIS A 114 -12.39 -3.91 -12.96
CA HIS A 114 -12.80 -5.31 -12.98
C HIS A 114 -11.71 -6.19 -12.35
N LYS A 115 -12.13 -7.07 -11.46
CA LYS A 115 -11.25 -8.09 -10.87
C LYS A 115 -10.86 -9.12 -11.95
N PRO A 116 -9.57 -9.41 -12.16
CA PRO A 116 -9.16 -10.52 -13.01
C PRO A 116 -9.78 -11.84 -12.54
N GLY A 117 -10.34 -12.62 -13.46
CA GLY A 117 -11.09 -13.84 -13.15
C GLY A 117 -10.27 -14.94 -12.46
N ASN A 118 -8.95 -14.90 -12.56
CA ASN A 118 -8.04 -15.84 -11.91
C ASN A 118 -7.53 -15.39 -10.53
N LEU A 119 -7.92 -14.21 -10.07
CA LEU A 119 -7.68 -13.77 -8.68
C LEU A 119 -8.91 -14.07 -7.83
N ASP A 120 -8.69 -14.64 -6.65
CA ASP A 120 -9.69 -14.63 -5.57
C ASP A 120 -9.86 -13.18 -5.03
N PHE A 121 -10.91 -12.96 -4.25
CA PHE A 121 -11.19 -11.62 -3.70
C PHE A 121 -10.09 -11.14 -2.74
N GLU A 122 -9.51 -12.04 -1.96
CA GLU A 122 -8.43 -11.74 -1.02
C GLU A 122 -7.19 -11.23 -1.75
N ARG A 123 -6.78 -11.90 -2.83
CA ARG A 123 -5.66 -11.43 -3.64
C ARG A 123 -5.98 -10.11 -4.33
N ALA A 124 -7.17 -9.99 -4.91
CA ALA A 124 -7.59 -8.77 -5.57
C ALA A 124 -7.59 -7.57 -4.62
N ALA A 125 -8.13 -7.72 -3.40
CA ALA A 125 -8.11 -6.67 -2.39
C ALA A 125 -6.69 -6.30 -1.92
N CYS A 126 -5.75 -7.26 -1.92
CA CYS A 126 -4.38 -7.00 -1.47
C CYS A 126 -3.51 -6.26 -2.51
N VAL A 127 -3.94 -6.15 -3.75
CA VAL A 127 -3.23 -5.38 -4.80
C VAL A 127 -3.35 -3.87 -4.56
N GLY A 128 -4.49 -3.38 -4.09
CA GLY A 128 -4.87 -1.96 -3.95
C GLY A 128 -3.76 -0.96 -3.61
N LEU A 129 -3.90 -0.29 -2.47
CA LEU A 129 -3.06 0.86 -2.08
C LEU A 129 -1.56 0.54 -2.02
N ALA A 130 -1.18 -0.64 -1.51
CA ALA A 130 0.22 -0.98 -1.34
C ALA A 130 0.95 -1.15 -2.68
N ALA A 131 0.33 -1.80 -3.67
CA ALA A 131 0.97 -2.05 -4.96
C ALA A 131 1.05 -0.78 -5.82
N ILE A 132 0.01 0.08 -5.80
CA ILE A 132 0.07 1.36 -6.52
C ILE A 132 1.10 2.30 -5.88
N THR A 133 1.20 2.33 -4.55
CA THR A 133 2.25 3.10 -3.86
C THR A 133 3.66 2.60 -4.24
N ALA A 134 3.85 1.29 -4.29
CA ALA A 134 5.12 0.70 -4.72
C ALA A 134 5.47 1.05 -6.17
N LEU A 135 4.46 1.04 -7.07
CA LEU A 135 4.64 1.45 -8.46
C LEU A 135 5.13 2.89 -8.54
N HIS A 136 4.47 3.81 -7.83
CA HIS A 136 4.88 5.22 -7.78
C HIS A 136 6.29 5.39 -7.21
N CYS A 137 6.66 4.63 -6.15
CA CYS A 137 8.03 4.67 -5.63
C CYS A 137 9.07 4.25 -6.68
N VAL A 138 8.81 3.13 -7.38
CA VAL A 138 9.72 2.58 -8.38
C VAL A 138 9.80 3.49 -9.62
N GLU A 139 8.71 4.16 -9.99
CA GLU A 139 8.70 5.19 -11.03
C GLU A 139 9.45 6.45 -10.61
N THR A 140 9.25 6.93 -9.38
CA THR A 140 9.97 8.09 -8.84
C THR A 140 11.48 7.91 -8.86
N ILE A 141 11.97 6.72 -8.49
CA ILE A 141 13.42 6.44 -8.53
C ILE A 141 13.92 6.07 -9.93
N GLU A 142 13.02 5.99 -10.92
CA GLU A 142 13.32 5.60 -12.32
C GLU A 142 14.13 4.29 -12.42
N ALA A 143 13.78 3.30 -11.58
CA ALA A 143 14.48 2.03 -11.55
C ALA A 143 14.55 1.40 -12.96
N SER A 144 15.76 0.99 -13.36
CA SER A 144 16.03 0.44 -14.70
C SER A 144 17.23 -0.52 -14.68
N GLU A 145 17.46 -1.19 -15.82
CA GLU A 145 18.56 -2.14 -15.98
C GLU A 145 19.93 -1.51 -15.63
N GLY A 146 20.73 -2.28 -14.91
CA GLY A 146 22.07 -1.89 -14.49
C GLY A 146 22.15 -1.00 -13.25
N GLN A 147 21.02 -0.48 -12.75
CA GLN A 147 20.97 0.31 -11.53
C GLN A 147 20.94 -0.57 -10.28
N VAL A 148 21.56 -0.08 -9.20
CA VAL A 148 21.43 -0.65 -7.85
C VAL A 148 20.38 0.11 -7.08
N VAL A 149 19.38 -0.59 -6.58
CA VAL A 149 18.27 -0.02 -5.81
C VAL A 149 18.22 -0.64 -4.43
N LEU A 150 18.31 0.19 -3.37
CA LEU A 150 18.08 -0.23 -1.99
C LEU A 150 16.60 -0.03 -1.63
N ILE A 151 15.97 -1.08 -1.10
CA ILE A 151 14.59 -1.01 -0.61
C ILE A 151 14.58 -1.27 0.90
N VAL A 152 14.33 -0.24 1.69
CA VAL A 152 14.18 -0.30 3.14
C VAL A 152 12.73 -0.57 3.49
N GLY A 153 12.50 -1.55 4.38
CA GLY A 153 11.17 -2.09 4.64
C GLY A 153 10.70 -3.07 3.55
N ALA A 154 11.65 -3.73 2.88
CA ALA A 154 11.42 -4.62 1.75
C ALA A 154 10.43 -5.76 2.04
N THR A 155 10.34 -6.21 3.28
CA THR A 155 9.44 -7.31 3.68
C THR A 155 8.01 -6.88 3.95
N GLY A 156 7.73 -5.56 4.06
CA GLY A 156 6.38 -5.03 4.25
C GLY A 156 5.54 -5.03 2.95
N GLY A 157 4.29 -4.60 3.05
CA GLY A 157 3.36 -4.61 1.90
C GLY A 157 3.87 -3.81 0.70
N VAL A 158 4.22 -2.52 0.90
CA VAL A 158 4.76 -1.67 -0.17
C VAL A 158 6.13 -2.17 -0.63
N GLY A 159 7.03 -2.50 0.32
CA GLY A 159 8.38 -2.96 0.00
C GLY A 159 8.41 -4.23 -0.84
N ALA A 160 7.57 -5.22 -0.52
CA ALA A 160 7.49 -6.49 -1.27
C ALA A 160 7.02 -6.30 -2.73
N TYR A 161 6.13 -5.34 -2.98
CA TYR A 161 5.78 -4.96 -4.35
C TYR A 161 6.89 -4.15 -5.01
N SER A 162 7.55 -3.24 -4.29
CA SER A 162 8.68 -2.46 -4.82
C SER A 162 9.83 -3.35 -5.26
N VAL A 163 10.16 -4.42 -4.51
CA VAL A 163 11.18 -5.42 -4.89
C VAL A 163 10.83 -6.04 -6.24
N GLN A 164 9.59 -6.52 -6.41
CA GLN A 164 9.16 -7.16 -7.64
C GLN A 164 9.19 -6.18 -8.83
N LEU A 165 8.65 -4.98 -8.64
CA LEU A 165 8.56 -3.97 -9.70
C LEU A 165 9.93 -3.44 -10.14
N ALA A 166 10.86 -3.24 -9.20
CA ALA A 166 12.23 -2.83 -9.52
C ALA A 166 13.02 -3.96 -10.21
N ALA A 167 12.89 -5.19 -9.72
CA ALA A 167 13.51 -6.36 -10.35
C ALA A 167 12.97 -6.61 -11.78
N ALA A 168 11.67 -6.45 -12.00
CA ALA A 168 11.05 -6.58 -13.32
C ALA A 168 11.56 -5.52 -14.34
N ARG A 169 12.09 -4.40 -13.86
CA ARG A 169 12.75 -3.36 -14.67
C ARG A 169 14.25 -3.60 -14.89
N GLY A 170 14.77 -4.75 -14.43
CA GLY A 170 16.19 -5.12 -14.56
C GLY A 170 17.13 -4.49 -13.53
N ALA A 171 16.60 -3.81 -12.51
CA ALA A 171 17.42 -3.26 -11.46
C ALA A 171 17.98 -4.38 -10.56
N ARG A 172 19.21 -4.18 -10.06
CA ARG A 172 19.79 -4.99 -9.00
C ARG A 172 19.24 -4.54 -7.65
N VAL A 173 18.32 -5.33 -7.10
CA VAL A 173 17.60 -4.96 -5.88
C VAL A 173 18.35 -5.46 -4.65
N VAL A 174 18.75 -4.54 -3.76
CA VAL A 174 19.19 -4.82 -2.41
C VAL A 174 18.02 -4.62 -1.45
N ALA A 175 17.58 -5.69 -0.81
CA ALA A 175 16.44 -5.66 0.11
C ALA A 175 16.91 -5.59 1.57
N SER A 176 16.39 -4.63 2.34
CA SER A 176 16.58 -4.65 3.78
C SER A 176 15.62 -5.68 4.39
N ALA A 177 16.20 -6.79 4.91
CA ALA A 177 15.41 -7.90 5.43
C ALA A 177 16.18 -8.63 6.54
N LEU A 178 15.45 -9.31 7.44
CA LEU A 178 16.07 -10.24 8.38
C LEU A 178 16.53 -11.49 7.65
N HIS A 179 17.59 -12.14 8.16
CA HIS A 179 18.11 -13.37 7.56
C HIS A 179 17.04 -14.48 7.39
N GLN A 180 16.12 -14.59 8.35
CA GLN A 180 14.99 -15.54 8.26
C GLN A 180 14.03 -15.30 7.08
N ASP A 181 14.00 -14.09 6.52
CA ASP A 181 13.14 -13.69 5.42
C ASP A 181 13.85 -13.75 4.06
N GLU A 182 15.16 -14.08 4.05
CA GLU A 182 16.01 -14.08 2.86
C GLU A 182 15.42 -14.90 1.70
N GLY A 183 15.06 -16.16 1.96
CA GLY A 183 14.52 -17.03 0.92
C GLY A 183 13.23 -16.50 0.31
N TRP A 184 12.37 -15.88 1.14
CA TRP A 184 11.11 -15.31 0.68
C TRP A 184 11.32 -14.07 -0.17
N ILE A 185 12.17 -13.12 0.29
CA ILE A 185 12.37 -11.87 -0.44
C ILE A 185 13.18 -12.05 -1.73
N ARG A 186 14.10 -13.04 -1.75
CA ARG A 186 14.77 -13.46 -2.99
C ARG A 186 13.79 -14.05 -3.99
N GLY A 187 12.81 -14.82 -3.52
CA GLY A 187 11.71 -15.33 -4.35
C GLY A 187 10.85 -14.24 -4.98
N LEU A 188 10.85 -13.02 -4.43
CA LEU A 188 10.21 -11.84 -5.00
C LEU A 188 11.12 -11.03 -5.93
N GLY A 189 12.39 -11.41 -6.11
CA GLY A 189 13.32 -10.76 -7.05
C GLY A 189 14.46 -9.98 -6.41
N ALA A 190 14.64 -10.01 -5.07
CA ALA A 190 15.80 -9.39 -4.45
C ALA A 190 17.09 -10.12 -4.86
N SER A 191 18.06 -9.38 -5.39
CA SER A 191 19.38 -9.88 -5.76
C SER A 191 20.27 -10.06 -4.53
N GLU A 192 20.15 -9.15 -3.57
CA GLU A 192 20.96 -9.09 -2.37
C GLU A 192 20.13 -8.69 -1.17
N ILE A 193 20.69 -8.96 0.02
CA ILE A 193 20.06 -8.61 1.29
C ILE A 193 21.06 -7.84 2.16
N VAL A 194 20.54 -6.86 2.90
CA VAL A 194 21.20 -6.22 4.04
C VAL A 194 20.32 -6.43 5.27
N ASP A 195 20.94 -6.97 6.34
CA ASP A 195 20.22 -7.24 7.60
C ASP A 195 19.97 -5.92 8.36
N TYR A 196 18.72 -5.60 8.62
CA TYR A 196 18.33 -4.39 9.34
C TYR A 196 18.25 -4.58 10.86
N SER A 197 18.60 -5.75 11.40
CA SER A 197 18.70 -5.93 12.86
C SER A 197 19.93 -5.20 13.44
N GLY A 198 20.88 -4.86 12.59
CA GLY A 198 22.07 -4.08 12.89
C GLY A 198 22.18 -2.81 12.07
N ASP A 199 23.41 -2.40 11.83
CA ASP A 199 23.72 -1.26 10.97
C ASP A 199 23.51 -1.63 9.49
N VAL A 200 22.68 -0.86 8.78
CA VAL A 200 22.44 -1.00 7.34
C VAL A 200 23.47 -0.18 6.55
N VAL A 201 23.96 0.92 7.11
CA VAL A 201 24.74 1.92 6.36
C VAL A 201 26.16 1.41 6.08
N ALA A 202 26.88 0.96 7.10
CA ALA A 202 28.27 0.54 6.92
C ALA A 202 28.43 -0.64 5.94
N PRO A 203 27.65 -1.74 6.02
CA PRO A 203 27.72 -2.82 5.03
C PRO A 203 27.35 -2.37 3.61
N MET A 204 26.44 -1.40 3.48
CA MET A 204 26.08 -0.85 2.17
C MET A 204 27.21 -0.01 1.58
N LEU A 205 27.87 0.86 2.37
CA LEU A 205 29.03 1.64 1.90
C LEU A 205 30.25 0.77 1.58
N GLU A 206 30.47 -0.31 2.32
CA GLU A 206 31.51 -1.28 2.00
C GLU A 206 31.25 -1.95 0.64
N ARG A 207 30.01 -2.32 0.36
CA ARG A 207 29.60 -3.02 -0.86
C ARG A 207 29.44 -2.09 -2.06
N TYR A 208 28.97 -0.87 -1.81
CA TYR A 208 28.69 0.17 -2.79
C TYR A 208 29.31 1.50 -2.37
N PRO A 209 30.65 1.66 -2.45
CA PRO A 209 31.37 2.85 -1.97
C PRO A 209 30.95 4.14 -2.70
N GLU A 210 30.52 4.05 -3.95
CA GLU A 210 29.98 5.19 -4.72
C GLU A 210 28.49 5.48 -4.40
N GLY A 211 27.84 4.63 -3.59
CA GLY A 211 26.43 4.68 -3.29
C GLY A 211 25.53 3.95 -4.30
N VAL A 212 24.24 3.92 -4.00
CA VAL A 212 23.20 3.29 -4.82
C VAL A 212 22.55 4.32 -5.75
N ASP A 213 21.93 3.84 -6.86
CA ASP A 213 21.20 4.67 -7.82
C ASP A 213 19.84 5.12 -7.29
N GLY A 214 19.15 4.23 -6.58
CA GLY A 214 17.82 4.47 -6.05
C GLY A 214 17.64 3.97 -4.62
N LEU A 215 16.86 4.69 -3.83
CA LEU A 215 16.45 4.31 -2.49
C LEU A 215 14.93 4.42 -2.35
N VAL A 216 14.29 3.33 -1.94
CA VAL A 216 12.89 3.33 -1.50
C VAL A 216 12.85 3.12 0.01
N VAL A 217 12.21 4.04 0.74
CA VAL A 217 12.00 3.91 2.19
C VAL A 217 10.51 3.68 2.44
N ALA A 218 10.16 2.42 2.73
CA ALA A 218 8.79 1.96 2.95
C ALA A 218 8.52 1.49 4.40
N ALA A 219 9.39 1.87 5.33
CA ALA A 219 9.24 1.59 6.76
C ALA A 219 9.76 2.77 7.59
N HIS A 220 9.14 2.97 8.77
CA HIS A 220 9.63 3.96 9.72
C HIS A 220 11.00 3.54 10.26
N VAL A 221 11.98 4.40 10.10
CA VAL A 221 13.39 4.18 10.49
C VAL A 221 13.85 5.18 11.58
N GLY A 222 12.91 5.96 12.14
CA GLY A 222 13.20 6.98 13.15
C GLY A 222 14.30 7.95 12.68
N ASP A 223 15.25 8.25 13.55
CA ASP A 223 16.37 9.16 13.27
C ASP A 223 17.37 8.62 12.23
N GLY A 224 17.24 7.36 11.83
CA GLY A 224 18.10 6.72 10.82
C GLY A 224 17.86 7.18 9.38
N PHE A 225 16.79 7.93 9.10
CA PHE A 225 16.46 8.34 7.74
C PHE A 225 17.59 9.14 7.07
N GLY A 226 18.15 10.12 7.78
CA GLY A 226 19.27 10.92 7.28
C GLY A 226 20.47 10.06 6.86
N ALA A 227 20.86 9.08 7.67
CA ALA A 227 21.98 8.18 7.38
C ALA A 227 21.71 7.31 6.13
N LEU A 228 20.47 6.88 5.90
CA LEU A 228 20.11 6.16 4.68
C LEU A 228 20.23 7.02 3.42
N THR A 229 19.98 8.31 3.51
CA THR A 229 20.12 9.21 2.36
C THR A 229 21.56 9.37 1.90
N GLU A 230 22.55 9.18 2.81
CA GLU A 230 23.98 9.19 2.47
C GLU A 230 24.40 8.02 1.58
N LEU A 231 23.60 6.96 1.54
CA LEU A 231 23.82 5.81 0.66
C LEU A 231 23.52 6.10 -0.81
N VAL A 232 22.86 7.23 -1.10
CA VAL A 232 22.45 7.56 -2.49
C VAL A 232 23.51 8.45 -3.13
N LYS A 233 24.04 8.01 -4.27
CA LYS A 233 25.03 8.74 -5.03
C LYS A 233 24.48 10.02 -5.64
N LYS A 234 25.36 10.96 -6.01
CA LYS A 234 24.98 12.14 -6.78
C LYS A 234 24.33 11.71 -8.12
N GLY A 235 23.19 12.31 -8.44
CA GLY A 235 22.35 11.93 -9.57
C GLY A 235 21.42 10.76 -9.29
N GLY A 236 21.48 10.18 -8.08
CA GLY A 236 20.54 9.15 -7.64
C GLY A 236 19.21 9.72 -7.14
N ARG A 237 18.27 8.83 -6.81
CA ARG A 237 16.88 9.20 -6.46
C ARG A 237 16.38 8.51 -5.20
N ILE A 238 15.48 9.22 -4.49
CA ILE A 238 14.84 8.72 -3.26
C ILE A 238 13.33 8.81 -3.36
N ALA A 239 12.64 7.74 -3.01
CA ALA A 239 11.19 7.72 -2.79
C ALA A 239 10.91 7.26 -1.34
N SER A 240 10.20 8.08 -0.56
CA SER A 240 9.82 7.74 0.81
C SER A 240 8.30 7.71 0.97
N THR A 241 7.77 6.62 1.53
CA THR A 241 6.33 6.50 1.85
C THR A 241 6.02 6.88 3.29
N VAL A 242 7.05 7.18 4.07
CA VAL A 242 6.92 7.51 5.51
C VAL A 242 7.22 8.98 5.81
N GLY A 243 7.38 9.79 4.78
CA GLY A 243 7.85 11.16 4.93
C GLY A 243 9.36 11.22 5.22
N GLY A 244 9.83 12.34 5.73
CA GLY A 244 11.21 12.51 6.22
C GLY A 244 12.23 12.87 5.14
N ALA A 245 11.91 12.84 3.85
CA ALA A 245 12.80 13.35 2.82
C ALA A 245 12.75 14.90 2.80
N ASP A 246 13.86 15.52 3.18
CA ASP A 246 14.09 16.95 2.97
C ASP A 246 14.50 17.15 1.50
N VAL A 247 13.50 17.38 0.66
CA VAL A 247 13.66 17.46 -0.79
C VAL A 247 14.64 18.56 -1.20
N ASP A 248 14.58 19.72 -0.55
CA ASP A 248 15.45 20.85 -0.87
C ASP A 248 16.90 20.60 -0.48
N ALA A 249 17.14 20.04 0.71
CA ALA A 249 18.48 19.68 1.16
C ALA A 249 19.10 18.57 0.29
N LEU A 250 18.30 17.58 -0.12
CA LEU A 250 18.75 16.50 -1.01
C LEU A 250 19.05 17.01 -2.42
N ALA A 251 18.25 17.92 -2.95
CA ALA A 251 18.51 18.56 -4.25
C ALA A 251 19.83 19.34 -4.26
N GLN A 252 20.21 20.02 -3.16
CA GLN A 252 21.52 20.68 -3.02
C GLN A 252 22.70 19.69 -3.08
N ARG A 253 22.48 18.43 -2.70
CA ARG A 253 23.45 17.33 -2.83
C ARG A 253 23.46 16.69 -4.21
N GLY A 254 22.54 17.10 -5.09
CA GLY A 254 22.33 16.52 -6.42
C GLY A 254 21.60 15.17 -6.38
N VAL A 255 20.73 14.97 -5.39
CA VAL A 255 19.89 13.80 -5.23
C VAL A 255 18.43 14.24 -5.37
N ASP A 256 17.70 13.65 -6.32
CA ASP A 256 16.27 13.90 -6.47
C ASP A 256 15.48 13.10 -5.44
N ALA A 257 14.50 13.70 -4.78
CA ALA A 257 13.73 13.02 -3.76
C ALA A 257 12.24 13.36 -3.81
N ALA A 258 11.39 12.41 -3.41
CA ALA A 258 9.98 12.66 -3.21
C ALA A 258 9.44 11.90 -1.98
N ASN A 259 8.53 12.56 -1.24
CA ASN A 259 7.67 11.90 -0.28
C ASN A 259 6.42 11.41 -1.04
N VAL A 260 6.36 10.12 -1.28
CA VAL A 260 5.33 9.47 -2.11
C VAL A 260 4.11 9.18 -1.25
N ILE A 261 3.00 9.81 -1.58
CA ILE A 261 1.69 9.47 -1.03
C ILE A 261 0.96 8.63 -2.06
N GLY A 262 0.49 7.45 -1.65
CA GLY A 262 -0.30 6.59 -2.54
C GLY A 262 -1.59 7.32 -2.94
N HIS A 263 -1.68 7.71 -4.20
CA HIS A 263 -2.88 8.26 -4.81
C HIS A 263 -3.35 7.33 -5.93
N THR A 264 -4.63 7.39 -6.26
CA THR A 264 -5.18 6.63 -7.37
C THR A 264 -4.96 7.37 -8.67
N ASP A 265 -4.29 6.68 -9.57
CA ASP A 265 -4.21 6.98 -10.99
C ASP A 265 -4.92 5.82 -11.71
N PRO A 266 -6.00 6.07 -12.48
CA PRO A 266 -6.79 5.01 -13.12
C PRO A 266 -5.95 4.09 -14.01
N GLU A 267 -5.03 4.66 -14.77
CA GLU A 267 -4.17 3.89 -15.68
C GLU A 267 -3.17 3.04 -14.90
N ALA A 268 -2.50 3.63 -13.92
CA ALA A 268 -1.54 2.95 -13.06
C ALA A 268 -2.22 1.85 -12.24
N PHE A 269 -3.42 2.11 -11.68
CA PHE A 269 -4.15 1.10 -10.93
C PHE A 269 -4.60 -0.07 -11.82
N GLY A 270 -5.16 0.23 -13.00
CA GLY A 270 -5.54 -0.80 -13.98
C GLY A 270 -4.33 -1.63 -14.44
N ARG A 271 -3.16 -1.00 -14.61
CA ARG A 271 -1.90 -1.70 -14.97
C ARG A 271 -1.46 -2.67 -13.88
N ILE A 272 -1.43 -2.23 -12.62
CA ILE A 272 -0.97 -3.07 -11.51
C ILE A 272 -1.90 -4.26 -11.26
N VAL A 273 -3.22 -4.06 -11.39
CA VAL A 273 -4.22 -5.13 -11.25
C VAL A 273 -4.07 -6.15 -12.39
N ARG A 274 -3.83 -5.70 -13.63
CA ARG A 274 -3.53 -6.63 -14.74
C ARG A 274 -2.26 -7.42 -14.51
N MET A 275 -1.17 -6.81 -14.02
CA MET A 275 0.08 -7.49 -13.69
C MET A 275 -0.12 -8.56 -12.61
N ALA A 276 -1.01 -8.32 -11.64
CA ALA A 276 -1.38 -9.34 -10.66
C ALA A 276 -2.21 -10.46 -11.31
N GLY A 277 -3.10 -10.11 -12.24
CA GLY A 277 -3.93 -11.06 -12.96
C GLY A 277 -3.15 -11.96 -13.92
N ASP A 278 -2.16 -11.45 -14.64
CA ASP A 278 -1.32 -12.24 -15.55
C ASP A 278 -0.16 -12.96 -14.85
N GLY A 279 0.02 -12.74 -13.54
CA GLY A 279 1.03 -13.40 -12.71
C GLY A 279 2.42 -12.77 -12.79
N THR A 280 2.60 -11.64 -13.50
CA THR A 280 3.88 -10.91 -13.53
C THR A 280 4.14 -10.16 -12.22
N LEU A 281 3.11 -9.95 -11.40
CA LEU A 281 3.20 -9.44 -10.04
C LEU A 281 2.54 -10.41 -9.07
N SER A 282 3.33 -11.04 -8.21
CA SER A 282 2.82 -11.91 -7.15
C SER A 282 2.18 -11.09 -6.03
N VAL A 283 1.01 -11.51 -5.55
CA VAL A 283 0.35 -10.89 -4.40
C VAL A 283 0.88 -11.54 -3.12
N PRO A 284 1.69 -10.83 -2.30
CA PRO A 284 2.43 -11.43 -1.20
C PRO A 284 1.59 -11.55 0.09
N ILE A 285 0.44 -12.26 0.02
CA ILE A 285 -0.39 -12.51 1.21
C ILE A 285 0.34 -13.49 2.13
N THR A 286 0.49 -13.12 3.40
CA THR A 286 1.12 -13.96 4.41
C THR A 286 0.16 -14.39 5.51
N ARG A 287 -0.94 -13.68 5.70
CA ARG A 287 -2.01 -14.02 6.64
C ARG A 287 -3.36 -13.54 6.13
N THR A 288 -4.41 -14.32 6.44
CA THR A 288 -5.80 -13.93 6.23
C THR A 288 -6.50 -13.91 7.58
N PHE A 289 -7.31 -12.88 7.81
CA PHE A 289 -8.10 -12.66 9.01
C PHE A 289 -9.56 -12.52 8.64
N THR A 290 -10.43 -12.81 9.58
CA THR A 290 -11.86 -12.49 9.47
C THR A 290 -12.13 -11.03 9.86
N PHE A 291 -13.33 -10.54 9.57
CA PHE A 291 -13.78 -9.21 10.01
C PHE A 291 -13.64 -9.01 11.53
N ASP A 292 -13.99 -10.03 12.32
CA ASP A 292 -13.94 -9.93 13.79
C ASP A 292 -12.49 -9.91 14.33
N GLU A 293 -11.51 -10.34 13.53
CA GLU A 293 -10.08 -10.30 13.86
C GLU A 293 -9.38 -9.00 13.40
N LEU A 294 -10.11 -8.03 12.83
CA LEU A 294 -9.56 -6.72 12.40
C LEU A 294 -8.72 -6.02 13.48
N PRO A 295 -9.14 -5.99 14.79
CA PRO A 295 -8.29 -5.39 15.83
C PRO A 295 -6.91 -6.05 15.95
N GLN A 296 -6.84 -7.37 15.80
CA GLN A 296 -5.58 -8.11 15.82
C GLN A 296 -4.75 -7.82 14.57
N ALA A 297 -5.36 -7.82 13.40
CA ALA A 297 -4.67 -7.54 12.13
C ALA A 297 -4.06 -6.13 12.11
N LEU A 298 -4.82 -5.11 12.55
CA LEU A 298 -4.34 -3.72 12.66
C LEU A 298 -3.19 -3.59 13.68
N ARG A 299 -3.29 -4.26 14.82
CA ARG A 299 -2.23 -4.25 15.84
C ARG A 299 -0.94 -4.86 15.29
N LEU A 300 -1.01 -6.01 14.63
CA LEU A 300 0.15 -6.69 14.06
C LEU A 300 0.86 -5.83 12.99
N VAL A 301 0.11 -5.13 12.13
CA VAL A 301 0.70 -4.21 11.14
C VAL A 301 1.30 -2.97 11.82
N GLY A 302 0.69 -2.48 12.90
CA GLY A 302 1.10 -1.23 13.56
C GLY A 302 2.22 -1.36 14.60
N GLU A 303 2.40 -2.54 15.19
CA GLU A 303 3.29 -2.76 16.34
C GLU A 303 4.35 -3.83 16.06
N GLU A 304 4.06 -4.76 15.16
CA GLU A 304 4.95 -5.86 14.82
C GLU A 304 5.51 -5.68 13.40
N ARG A 305 6.61 -6.35 13.12
CA ARG A 305 7.19 -6.41 11.78
C ARG A 305 6.35 -7.37 10.92
N SER A 306 5.33 -6.84 10.26
CA SER A 306 4.51 -7.64 9.36
C SER A 306 5.27 -7.97 8.08
N ARG A 307 5.13 -9.21 7.61
CA ARG A 307 5.63 -9.63 6.29
C ARG A 307 4.49 -9.64 5.29
N GLY A 308 4.71 -9.07 4.09
CA GLY A 308 3.75 -9.03 3.00
C GLY A 308 2.47 -8.29 3.33
N LYS A 309 1.36 -8.80 2.83
CA LYS A 309 0.01 -8.26 3.00
C LYS A 309 -0.84 -9.14 3.91
N PHE A 310 -1.71 -8.52 4.65
CA PHE A 310 -2.78 -9.19 5.39
C PHE A 310 -4.10 -8.96 4.67
N ALA A 311 -4.76 -10.04 4.31
CA ALA A 311 -6.10 -10.03 3.76
C ALA A 311 -7.15 -10.08 4.89
N ILE A 312 -8.29 -9.46 4.66
CA ILE A 312 -9.45 -9.52 5.56
C ILE A 312 -10.61 -10.10 4.77
N THR A 313 -11.15 -11.23 5.21
CA THR A 313 -12.39 -11.78 4.67
C THR A 313 -13.58 -11.08 5.31
N ILE A 314 -14.44 -10.49 4.50
CA ILE A 314 -15.71 -9.89 4.95
C ILE A 314 -16.80 -10.92 4.70
N ALA A 315 -17.32 -11.52 5.76
CA ALA A 315 -18.44 -12.45 5.65
C ALA A 315 -19.71 -11.71 5.22
N SER A 316 -20.39 -12.26 4.23
CA SER A 316 -21.70 -11.78 3.75
C SER A 316 -22.84 -12.49 4.48
#